data_ae49153c48c7a3127695554ca1857112
#
_entry.id   ae49153c48c7a3127695554ca1857112
#
_cell.length_a   1.000
_cell.length_b   1.000
_cell.length_c   1.000
_cell.angle_alpha   90.00
_cell.angle_beta   90.00
_cell.angle_gamma   90.00
#
_symmetry.space_group_name_H-M   'P 1'
#
loop_
_entity.id
_entity.type
_entity.pdbx_description
1 polymer ?
#
loop_
_entity_poly.entity_id
_entity_poly.type
_entity_poly.pdbx_seq_one_letter_code
_entity_poly.pdbx_strand_id
1 'polypeptide(L)'
;MTGYDPIKMSSSIERVVVDGNRRKYVHPGRNLRFYGGVTSAVEVGCNLIACQHCFSDQPVRKPGRVGKFYTPQEIFDALTSAAKRHGNTLISASASEGTLGRQHLIELLALVDESPFTYILESNGMLLGNDPGYAQEISQFRSVH
;
A
#
# COMPACT_ATOMS: atom_id res chain seq x y z
N MET A 1 14.88 15.34 -20.74
CA MET A 1 15.05 15.25 -19.30
C MET A 1 15.67 13.91 -18.93
N THR A 2 16.82 14.00 -18.37
CA THR A 2 17.56 12.82 -17.96
C THR A 2 17.42 12.69 -16.44
N GLY A 3 17.31 11.49 -15.93
CA GLY A 3 17.50 11.21 -14.52
C GLY A 3 16.28 10.83 -13.72
N TYR A 4 15.07 11.00 -14.22
CA TYR A 4 13.92 10.46 -13.52
C TYR A 4 13.71 8.99 -13.88
N ASP A 5 13.91 8.13 -12.90
CA ASP A 5 13.74 6.69 -13.03
C ASP A 5 12.91 6.22 -11.85
N PRO A 6 11.67 5.78 -12.06
CA PRO A 6 10.80 5.34 -10.97
C PRO A 6 11.37 4.20 -10.12
N ILE A 7 12.17 3.33 -10.74
CA ILE A 7 12.77 2.21 -10.01
C ILE A 7 13.84 2.71 -9.04
N LYS A 8 14.69 3.62 -9.49
CA LYS A 8 15.69 4.25 -8.61
C LYS A 8 15.04 5.14 -7.56
N MET A 9 13.99 5.86 -7.95
CA MET A 9 13.23 6.70 -7.04
C MET A 9 12.61 5.87 -5.91
N SER A 10 12.21 4.63 -6.19
CA SER A 10 11.63 3.73 -5.20
C SER A 10 12.53 3.56 -3.98
N SER A 11 13.84 3.36 -4.18
CA SER A 11 14.79 3.22 -3.07
C SER A 11 14.86 4.47 -2.20
N SER A 12 14.86 5.65 -2.83
CA SER A 12 14.88 6.93 -2.10
C SER A 12 13.62 7.14 -1.28
N ILE A 13 12.45 6.84 -1.84
CA ILE A 13 11.18 6.96 -1.15
C ILE A 13 11.09 5.95 -0.01
N GLU A 14 11.52 4.71 -0.23
CA GLU A 14 11.48 3.68 0.80
C GLU A 14 12.29 4.04 2.03
N ARG A 15 13.41 4.76 1.88
CA ARG A 15 14.19 5.24 3.04
C ARG A 15 13.37 6.14 3.98
N VAL A 16 12.34 6.78 3.45
CA VAL A 16 11.48 7.70 4.20
C VAL A 16 10.23 7.01 4.74
N VAL A 17 9.65 6.09 3.97
CA VAL A 17 8.32 5.55 4.28
C VAL A 17 8.34 4.11 4.78
N VAL A 18 9.50 3.45 4.77
CA VAL A 18 9.67 2.07 5.22
C VAL A 18 10.71 2.03 6.33
N ASP A 19 10.45 1.26 7.39
CA ASP A 19 11.36 1.02 8.50
C ASP A 19 11.26 -0.46 8.89
N GLY A 20 12.19 -1.26 8.36
CA GLY A 20 12.12 -2.72 8.48
C GLY A 20 10.87 -3.27 7.81
N ASN A 21 10.01 -3.93 8.59
CA ASN A 21 8.71 -4.40 8.08
C ASN A 21 7.58 -3.38 8.29
N ARG A 22 7.88 -2.18 8.80
CA ARG A 22 6.87 -1.14 9.02
C ARG A 22 6.74 -0.26 7.79
N ARG A 23 5.54 0.23 7.55
CA ARG A 23 5.23 1.17 6.47
C ARG A 23 4.44 2.36 7.04
N LYS A 24 4.62 3.54 6.45
CA LYS A 24 3.89 4.76 6.84
C LYS A 24 2.49 4.79 6.26
N TYR A 25 1.53 5.21 7.09
CA TYR A 25 0.14 5.46 6.71
C TYR A 25 -0.33 6.75 7.37
N VAL A 26 -1.23 7.48 6.69
CA VAL A 26 -1.88 8.67 7.25
C VAL A 26 -3.15 8.27 7.98
N HIS A 27 -3.98 7.45 7.35
CA HIS A 27 -5.20 6.92 7.95
C HIS A 27 -5.16 5.40 7.92
N PRO A 28 -5.46 4.75 9.05
CA PRO A 28 -5.41 3.28 9.11
C PRO A 28 -6.62 2.59 8.49
N GLY A 29 -7.70 3.32 8.20
CA GLY A 29 -8.84 2.71 7.53
C GLY A 29 -9.99 3.68 7.33
N ARG A 30 -10.38 3.89 6.08
CA ARG A 30 -11.52 4.70 5.67
C ARG A 30 -12.53 3.84 4.94
N ASN A 31 -13.81 4.15 5.11
CA ASN A 31 -14.85 3.50 4.33
C ASN A 31 -15.01 4.22 2.99
N LEU A 32 -14.86 3.49 1.90
CA LEU A 32 -15.01 3.99 0.54
C LEU A 32 -16.09 3.18 -0.18
N ARG A 33 -16.73 3.82 -1.16
CA ARG A 33 -17.83 3.19 -1.91
C ARG A 33 -17.40 2.40 -3.14
N PHE A 34 -16.10 2.41 -3.46
CA PHE A 34 -15.55 1.67 -4.58
C PHE A 34 -15.77 0.17 -4.40
N TYR A 35 -15.92 -0.55 -5.48
CA TYR A 35 -16.06 -2.01 -5.48
C TYR A 35 -17.22 -2.53 -4.62
N GLY A 36 -18.28 -1.71 -4.44
CA GLY A 36 -19.40 -2.08 -3.56
C GLY A 36 -19.14 -1.89 -2.07
N GLY A 37 -18.02 -1.29 -1.71
CA GLY A 37 -17.61 -1.02 -0.32
C GLY A 37 -16.25 -1.60 -0.02
N VAL A 38 -15.29 -0.74 0.30
CA VAL A 38 -13.94 -1.14 0.67
C VAL A 38 -13.46 -0.29 1.84
N THR A 39 -12.76 -0.91 2.77
CA THR A 39 -12.06 -0.20 3.84
C THR A 39 -10.62 -0.06 3.44
N SER A 40 -10.16 1.18 3.32
CA SER A 40 -8.84 1.47 2.76
C SER A 40 -8.00 2.31 3.72
N ALA A 41 -6.77 1.90 3.94
CA ALA A 41 -5.76 2.73 4.58
C ALA A 41 -5.15 3.70 3.56
N VAL A 42 -4.71 4.86 4.03
CA VAL A 42 -4.02 5.83 3.19
C VAL A 42 -2.52 5.67 3.40
N GLU A 43 -1.86 5.07 2.43
CA GLU A 43 -0.42 4.87 2.45
C GLU A 43 0.35 6.15 2.11
N VAL A 44 1.60 6.20 2.51
CA VAL A 44 2.51 7.30 2.24
C VAL A 44 3.62 6.83 1.30
N GLY A 45 3.88 7.62 0.26
CA GLY A 45 5.01 7.40 -0.65
C GLY A 45 4.64 6.74 -1.97
N CYS A 46 5.14 7.33 -3.05
CA CYS A 46 4.94 6.82 -4.41
C CYS A 46 6.20 7.09 -5.24
N ASN A 47 6.50 6.19 -6.16
CA ASN A 47 7.63 6.34 -7.08
C ASN A 47 7.28 7.14 -8.35
N LEU A 48 5.99 7.45 -8.57
CA LEU A 48 5.54 8.33 -9.67
C LEU A 48 5.14 9.71 -9.12
N ILE A 49 6.11 10.45 -8.59
CA ILE A 49 5.88 11.70 -7.88
C ILE A 49 5.39 12.85 -8.77
N ALA A 50 5.53 12.72 -10.08
CA ALA A 50 5.16 13.76 -11.05
C ALA A 50 3.84 13.45 -11.77
N CYS A 51 3.06 12.51 -11.30
CA CYS A 51 1.79 12.14 -11.92
C CYS A 51 0.78 13.28 -11.81
N GLN A 52 0.36 13.82 -12.95
CA GLN A 52 -0.52 15.00 -13.02
C GLN A 52 -1.94 14.71 -12.54
N HIS A 53 -2.37 13.45 -12.62
CA HIS A 53 -3.71 13.05 -12.23
C HIS A 53 -3.83 12.65 -10.75
N CYS A 54 -2.73 12.74 -10.01
CA CYS A 54 -2.69 12.32 -8.63
C CYS A 54 -3.38 13.32 -7.71
N PHE A 55 -4.41 12.88 -7.01
CA PHE A 55 -5.10 13.68 -5.99
C PHE A 55 -4.40 13.61 -4.64
N SER A 56 -3.45 12.71 -4.46
CA SER A 56 -2.78 12.44 -3.20
C SER A 56 -1.58 13.35 -3.01
N ASP A 57 -1.82 14.58 -2.54
CA ASP A 57 -0.78 15.59 -2.46
C ASP A 57 0.25 15.30 -1.35
N GLN A 58 -0.21 15.34 -0.09
CA GLN A 58 0.70 15.22 1.05
C GLN A 58 1.42 13.85 1.12
N PRO A 59 0.69 12.72 1.02
CA PRO A 59 1.34 11.40 1.09
C PRO A 59 2.35 11.16 -0.02
N VAL A 60 2.12 11.67 -1.21
CA VAL A 60 3.01 11.45 -2.35
C VAL A 60 4.15 12.48 -2.39
N ARG A 61 3.83 13.76 -2.19
CA ARG A 61 4.79 14.84 -2.40
C ARG A 61 5.56 15.26 -1.15
N LYS A 62 5.02 14.93 0.04
CA LYS A 62 5.63 15.29 1.32
C LYS A 62 5.72 14.09 2.26
N PRO A 63 6.27 12.96 1.79
CA PRO A 63 6.23 11.71 2.57
C PRO A 63 6.98 11.78 3.90
N GLY A 64 7.95 12.68 4.03
CA GLY A 64 8.69 12.87 5.28
C GLY A 64 7.94 13.64 6.36
N ARG A 65 6.83 14.29 5.99
CA ARG A 65 6.09 15.19 6.89
C ARG A 65 4.79 14.61 7.42
N VAL A 66 4.31 13.53 6.84
CA VAL A 66 3.01 12.98 7.19
C VAL A 66 3.11 11.50 7.53
N GLY A 67 2.12 11.02 8.28
CA GLY A 67 1.96 9.60 8.55
C GLY A 67 2.71 9.09 9.76
N LYS A 68 2.37 7.88 10.15
CA LYS A 68 3.00 7.10 11.21
C LYS A 68 3.37 5.74 10.66
N PHE A 69 4.39 5.12 11.25
CA PHE A 69 4.78 3.75 10.90
C PHE A 69 3.88 2.73 11.60
N TYR A 70 3.48 1.73 10.84
CA TYR A 70 2.68 0.59 11.31
C TYR A 70 3.37 -0.71 10.90
N THR A 71 3.36 -1.69 11.80
CA THR A 71 3.71 -3.06 11.42
C THR A 71 2.59 -3.65 10.56
N PRO A 72 2.85 -4.76 9.82
CA PRO A 72 1.79 -5.45 9.09
C PRO A 72 0.63 -5.85 9.98
N GLN A 73 0.91 -6.33 11.20
CA GLN A 73 -0.14 -6.71 12.15
C GLN A 73 -0.96 -5.51 12.59
N GLU A 74 -0.31 -4.38 12.90
CA GLU A 74 -0.99 -3.18 13.35
C GLU A 74 -1.94 -2.64 12.28
N ILE A 75 -1.48 -2.57 11.01
CA ILE A 75 -2.35 -2.07 9.93
C ILE A 75 -3.45 -3.08 9.59
N PHE A 76 -3.16 -4.37 9.63
CA PHE A 76 -4.16 -5.42 9.45
C PHE A 76 -5.27 -5.31 10.49
N ASP A 77 -4.91 -5.16 11.77
CA ASP A 77 -5.88 -5.03 12.84
C ASP A 77 -6.75 -3.78 12.69
N ALA A 78 -6.14 -2.65 12.31
CA ALA A 78 -6.87 -1.41 12.08
C ALA A 78 -7.84 -1.52 10.90
N LEU A 79 -7.38 -2.08 9.79
CA LEU A 79 -8.19 -2.28 8.59
C LEU A 79 -9.37 -3.23 8.85
N THR A 80 -9.10 -4.36 9.46
CA THR A 80 -10.15 -5.37 9.69
C THR A 80 -11.15 -4.93 10.74
N SER A 81 -10.72 -4.21 11.78
CA SER A 81 -11.62 -3.62 12.75
C SER A 81 -12.56 -2.59 12.09
N ALA A 82 -12.01 -1.71 11.25
CA ALA A 82 -12.81 -0.73 10.53
C ALA A 82 -13.73 -1.40 9.51
N ALA A 83 -13.25 -2.42 8.80
CA ALA A 83 -14.06 -3.16 7.83
C ALA A 83 -15.26 -3.83 8.49
N LYS A 84 -15.07 -4.43 9.65
CA LYS A 84 -16.17 -5.04 10.42
C LYS A 84 -17.22 -4.01 10.82
N ARG A 85 -16.77 -2.83 11.27
CA ARG A 85 -17.72 -1.75 11.63
C ARG A 85 -18.54 -1.27 10.45
N HIS A 86 -17.98 -1.29 9.25
CA HIS A 86 -18.65 -0.83 8.03
C HIS A 86 -19.32 -1.95 7.24
N GLY A 87 -19.18 -3.21 7.68
CA GLY A 87 -19.74 -4.35 6.97
C GLY A 87 -19.04 -4.69 5.66
N ASN A 88 -17.77 -4.30 5.52
CA ASN A 88 -16.99 -4.57 4.31
C ASN A 88 -16.18 -5.86 4.43
N THR A 89 -16.04 -6.59 3.33
CA THR A 89 -15.17 -7.76 3.21
C THR A 89 -13.90 -7.44 2.40
N LEU A 90 -13.88 -6.29 1.72
CA LEU A 90 -12.75 -5.82 0.94
C LEU A 90 -11.94 -4.81 1.76
N ILE A 91 -10.64 -5.00 1.78
CA ILE A 91 -9.69 -4.08 2.39
C ILE A 91 -8.61 -3.72 1.38
N SER A 92 -7.99 -2.56 1.56
CA SER A 92 -6.92 -2.11 0.69
C SER A 92 -6.05 -1.08 1.39
N ALA A 93 -4.96 -0.73 0.72
CA ALA A 93 -4.21 0.48 1.01
C ALA A 93 -4.05 1.24 -0.31
N SER A 94 -4.28 2.53 -0.28
CA SER A 94 -4.34 3.34 -1.49
C SER A 94 -3.73 4.72 -1.29
N ALA A 95 -3.87 5.57 -2.29
CA ALA A 95 -3.38 6.95 -2.34
C ALA A 95 -1.86 7.08 -2.50
N SER A 96 -1.16 5.97 -2.67
CA SER A 96 0.30 5.90 -2.88
C SER A 96 0.63 4.62 -3.63
N GLU A 97 1.90 4.26 -3.73
CA GLU A 97 2.27 3.02 -4.42
C GLU A 97 2.34 1.86 -3.42
N GLY A 98 1.44 0.90 -3.56
CA GLY A 98 1.27 -0.21 -2.63
C GLY A 98 2.41 -1.23 -2.62
N THR A 99 3.25 -1.26 -3.66
CA THR A 99 4.36 -2.22 -3.75
C THR A 99 5.66 -1.74 -3.12
N LEU A 100 5.75 -0.49 -2.70
CA LEU A 100 6.89 -0.03 -1.90
C LEU A 100 6.86 -0.71 -0.53
N GLY A 101 8.01 -1.12 -0.04
CA GLY A 101 8.10 -1.87 1.21
C GLY A 101 7.69 -3.32 1.04
N ARG A 102 8.43 -4.07 0.22
CA ARG A 102 8.11 -5.47 -0.13
C ARG A 102 7.85 -6.35 1.09
N GLN A 103 8.71 -6.27 2.10
CA GLN A 103 8.55 -7.10 3.30
C GLN A 103 7.22 -6.81 4.01
N HIS A 104 6.90 -5.51 4.17
CA HIS A 104 5.64 -5.10 4.79
C HIS A 104 4.43 -5.65 4.03
N LEU A 105 4.43 -5.49 2.70
CA LEU A 105 3.31 -5.94 1.88
C LEU A 105 3.14 -7.45 1.95
N ILE A 106 4.22 -8.22 1.81
CA ILE A 106 4.14 -9.68 1.84
C ILE A 106 3.64 -10.19 3.19
N GLU A 107 4.12 -9.62 4.29
CA GLU A 107 3.65 -10.00 5.63
C GLU A 107 2.17 -9.62 5.84
N LEU A 108 1.75 -8.45 5.32
CA LEU A 108 0.36 -8.04 5.36
C LEU A 108 -0.54 -8.99 4.55
N LEU A 109 -0.12 -9.34 3.33
CA LEU A 109 -0.89 -10.26 2.48
C LEU A 109 -1.00 -11.65 3.09
N ALA A 110 0.03 -12.11 3.79
CA ALA A 110 -0.02 -13.38 4.51
C ALA A 110 -1.09 -13.38 5.62
N LEU A 111 -1.22 -12.26 6.35
CA LEU A 111 -2.27 -12.10 7.35
C LEU A 111 -3.65 -12.09 6.71
N VAL A 112 -3.80 -11.38 5.60
CA VAL A 112 -5.08 -11.32 4.88
C VAL A 112 -5.47 -12.69 4.36
N ASP A 113 -4.52 -13.46 3.84
CA ASP A 113 -4.76 -14.79 3.25
C ASP A 113 -5.31 -15.80 4.27
N GLU A 114 -5.00 -15.62 5.55
CA GLU A 114 -5.52 -16.43 6.65
C GLU A 114 -6.82 -15.90 7.24
N SER A 115 -7.37 -14.85 6.66
CA SER A 115 -8.58 -14.18 7.14
C SER A 115 -9.72 -14.32 6.11
N PRO A 116 -10.95 -13.93 6.48
CA PRO A 116 -12.06 -13.91 5.53
C PRO A 116 -12.08 -12.68 4.61
N PHE A 117 -11.09 -11.80 4.72
CA PHE A 117 -11.03 -10.57 3.93
C PHE A 117 -10.32 -10.81 2.60
N THR A 118 -10.63 -9.95 1.62
CA THR A 118 -9.96 -9.88 0.33
C THR A 118 -9.22 -8.55 0.26
N TYR A 119 -7.98 -8.58 -0.20
CA TYR A 119 -7.15 -7.38 -0.35
C TYR A 119 -7.14 -6.93 -1.81
N ILE A 120 -7.46 -5.66 -2.02
CA ILE A 120 -7.34 -5.03 -3.34
C ILE A 120 -5.99 -4.34 -3.39
N LEU A 121 -5.11 -4.81 -4.26
CA LEU A 121 -3.81 -4.21 -4.48
C LEU A 121 -3.90 -3.24 -5.67
N GLU A 122 -3.72 -1.97 -5.40
CA GLU A 122 -3.62 -0.94 -6.43
C GLU A 122 -2.15 -0.57 -6.62
N SER A 123 -1.67 -0.62 -7.85
CA SER A 123 -0.27 -0.38 -8.15
C SER A 123 -0.11 0.22 -9.55
N ASN A 124 0.90 1.05 -9.72
CA ASN A 124 1.30 1.53 -11.04
C ASN A 124 2.09 0.47 -11.83
N GLY A 125 2.41 -0.65 -11.20
CA GLY A 125 3.05 -1.79 -11.84
C GLY A 125 4.55 -1.65 -12.10
N MET A 126 5.18 -0.53 -11.77
CA MET A 126 6.59 -0.29 -12.11
C MET A 126 7.53 -1.28 -11.43
N LEU A 127 7.38 -1.47 -10.12
CA LEU A 127 8.23 -2.42 -9.38
C LEU A 127 7.95 -3.86 -9.78
N LEU A 128 6.68 -4.22 -9.94
CA LEU A 128 6.30 -5.58 -10.32
C LEU A 128 6.77 -5.92 -11.73
N GLY A 129 6.70 -4.97 -12.65
CA GLY A 129 7.21 -5.17 -14.00
C GLY A 129 8.73 -5.28 -14.05
N ASN A 130 9.44 -4.60 -13.16
CA ASN A 130 10.89 -4.63 -13.07
C ASN A 130 11.43 -5.87 -12.34
N ASP A 131 10.61 -6.47 -11.47
CA ASP A 131 10.99 -7.62 -10.64
C ASP A 131 9.94 -8.72 -10.72
N PRO A 132 10.08 -9.66 -11.69
CA PRO A 132 9.15 -10.77 -11.83
C PRO A 132 9.07 -11.67 -10.60
N GLY A 133 10.15 -11.77 -9.82
CA GLY A 133 10.15 -12.53 -8.57
C GLY A 133 9.22 -11.95 -7.53
N TYR A 134 9.14 -10.62 -7.45
CA TYR A 134 8.21 -9.94 -6.57
C TYR A 134 6.75 -10.19 -7.00
N ALA A 135 6.48 -10.03 -8.29
CA ALA A 135 5.14 -10.30 -8.83
C ALA A 135 4.72 -11.75 -8.56
N GLN A 136 5.62 -12.70 -8.74
CA GLN A 136 5.35 -14.11 -8.47
C GLN A 136 5.08 -14.36 -6.99
N GLU A 137 5.82 -13.71 -6.10
CA GLU A 137 5.61 -13.82 -4.66
C GLU A 137 4.22 -13.35 -4.26
N ILE A 138 3.78 -12.21 -4.81
CA ILE A 138 2.42 -11.70 -4.56
C ILE A 138 1.37 -12.68 -5.09
N SER A 139 1.61 -13.31 -6.23
CA SER A 139 0.67 -14.25 -6.86
C SER A 139 0.40 -15.51 -6.04
N GLN A 140 1.21 -15.79 -5.04
CA GLN A 140 1.02 -16.93 -4.13
C GLN A 140 -0.20 -16.74 -3.21
N PHE A 141 -0.63 -15.51 -2.98
CA PHE A 141 -1.73 -15.21 -2.07
C PHE A 141 -3.06 -15.26 -2.81
N ARG A 142 -4.01 -16.06 -2.29
CA ARG A 142 -5.32 -16.25 -2.91
C ARG A 142 -6.28 -15.09 -2.68
N SER A 143 -6.07 -14.35 -1.60
CA SER A 143 -6.96 -13.26 -1.19
C SER A 143 -6.59 -11.90 -1.77
N VAL A 144 -5.70 -11.85 -2.78
CA VAL A 144 -5.26 -10.62 -3.44
C VAL A 144 -5.91 -10.48 -4.80
N HIS A 145 -6.44 -9.27 -5.08
CA HIS A 145 -6.98 -8.89 -6.38
C HIS A 145 -6.40 -7.56 -6.84
#